data_2e89dcebd77c0772d6e74b66a5d3459d
#
_entry.id   2e89dcebd77c0772d6e74b66a5d3459d
#
_cell.length_a   1.000
_cell.length_b   1.000
_cell.length_c   1.000
_cell.angle_alpha   90.00
_cell.angle_beta   90.00
_cell.angle_gamma   90.00
#
_symmetry.space_group_name_H-M   'P 1'
#
loop_
_entity.id
_entity.type
_entity.pdbx_description
1 polymer ?
#
loop_
_entity_poly.entity_id
_entity_poly.type
_entity_poly.pdbx_seq_one_letter_code
_entity_poly.pdbx_strand_id
1 'polypeptide(L)'
;METRYHIIRNKRELKKLIACCKATGYACCDYETDGSPIYNKSFKPTILSVSWMPGFGASIPLDHFQTKEYTSPGWNWKKMLRKFGEEIIENYDIVKVAWNWKFDDQINQKYHIYYRGTCLDGMLAKYVLNEEKPHGLKDMVRRYLPEYGDYEKQDKFDKIPWDKKELDPLCKYGCQDTDFTLRLMIFFEKKLIDLKMYSVFRNLFMCNSRVLTSVEKEGLYLDTEFNQKLLEEYKPKIDAARQAIYDLPRVKKFTKKYNQGKIEKYIESIEAELEELDYNDPKDKRKIDSREQKISNIRAGIFTTKKEQELIRPINLGSPVDLPALMYSEDGFHFDVIKDNESGKPSTDEETLTNLRLTIKKQDSPKAIFLDKLLELRGLEKMYKTYIYGWWEKVQDDSRLHGRYNIHGTDSNRFSSADPNMQQIPKTSVDPNIKKQLVAPPGYLYLSLIHI
;
A
#
# COMPACT_ATOMS: atom_id res chain seq x y z
N MET A 1 14.49 15.24 28.95
CA MET A 1 13.76 14.53 30.03
C MET A 1 14.04 13.05 29.83
N GLU A 2 14.52 12.35 30.86
CA GLU A 2 14.83 10.90 30.75
C GLU A 2 13.55 10.12 30.48
N THR A 3 13.57 9.26 29.43
CA THR A 3 12.41 8.45 29.05
C THR A 3 12.37 7.18 29.88
N ARG A 4 11.16 6.81 30.37
CA ARG A 4 10.93 5.60 31.17
C ARG A 4 9.90 4.73 30.50
N TYR A 5 10.38 3.67 29.81
CA TYR A 5 9.55 2.72 29.10
C TYR A 5 9.60 1.35 29.79
N HIS A 6 8.46 0.68 29.91
CA HIS A 6 8.33 -0.57 30.62
C HIS A 6 7.52 -1.62 29.85
N ILE A 7 7.86 -2.88 30.03
CA ILE A 7 7.04 -4.01 29.58
C ILE A 7 6.17 -4.47 30.73
N ILE A 8 4.88 -4.57 30.52
CA ILE A 8 3.92 -5.06 31.51
C ILE A 8 4.00 -6.59 31.57
N ARG A 9 4.47 -7.12 32.70
CA ARG A 9 4.77 -8.55 32.87
C ARG A 9 3.73 -9.30 33.67
N ASN A 10 2.90 -8.61 34.42
CA ASN A 10 1.92 -9.23 35.33
C ASN A 10 0.72 -8.31 35.61
N LYS A 11 -0.31 -8.87 36.24
CA LYS A 11 -1.55 -8.15 36.59
C LYS A 11 -1.34 -6.95 37.52
N ARG A 12 -0.34 -6.99 38.39
CA ARG A 12 -0.05 -5.89 39.32
C ARG A 12 0.49 -4.68 38.55
N GLU A 13 1.37 -4.91 37.58
CA GLU A 13 1.91 -3.84 36.73
C GLU A 13 0.82 -3.25 35.82
N LEU A 14 -0.06 -4.09 35.24
CA LEU A 14 -1.22 -3.61 34.49
C LEU A 14 -2.13 -2.71 35.35
N LYS A 15 -2.39 -3.08 36.60
CA LYS A 15 -3.16 -2.23 37.54
C LYS A 15 -2.47 -0.90 37.79
N LYS A 16 -1.12 -0.88 37.90
CA LYS A 16 -0.36 0.36 38.07
C LYS A 16 -0.46 1.25 36.81
N LEU A 17 -0.32 0.68 35.61
CA LEU A 17 -0.50 1.41 34.36
C LEU A 17 -1.91 2.05 34.31
N ILE A 18 -2.95 1.29 34.58
CA ILE A 18 -4.35 1.78 34.63
C ILE A 18 -4.47 2.94 35.63
N ALA A 19 -3.88 2.82 36.82
CA ALA A 19 -3.89 3.89 37.82
C ALA A 19 -3.17 5.15 37.34
N CYS A 20 -2.03 5.02 36.65
CA CYS A 20 -1.32 6.15 36.06
C CYS A 20 -2.18 6.86 34.99
N CYS A 21 -2.81 6.14 34.07
CA CYS A 21 -3.72 6.73 33.09
C CYS A 21 -4.90 7.46 33.72
N LYS A 22 -5.49 6.89 34.78
CA LYS A 22 -6.59 7.51 35.55
C LYS A 22 -6.13 8.77 36.28
N ALA A 23 -4.94 8.75 36.85
CA ALA A 23 -4.39 9.88 37.58
C ALA A 23 -4.07 11.10 36.67
N THR A 24 -3.62 10.85 35.44
CA THR A 24 -3.35 11.91 34.47
C THR A 24 -4.57 12.31 33.63
N GLY A 25 -5.58 11.44 33.53
CA GLY A 25 -6.72 11.63 32.65
C GLY A 25 -6.43 11.39 31.15
N TYR A 26 -5.25 10.85 30.81
CA TYR A 26 -4.81 10.63 29.44
C TYR A 26 -4.31 9.20 29.20
N ALA A 27 -4.56 8.67 28.01
CA ALA A 27 -3.97 7.45 27.50
C ALA A 27 -3.74 7.57 25.98
N CYS A 28 -2.49 7.71 25.58
CA CYS A 28 -2.10 7.59 24.18
C CYS A 28 -1.82 6.12 23.89
N CYS A 29 -2.54 5.54 22.92
CA CYS A 29 -2.53 4.11 22.62
C CYS A 29 -2.09 3.87 21.18
N ASP A 30 -1.36 2.77 20.96
CA ASP A 30 -0.92 2.32 19.65
C ASP A 30 -0.73 0.80 19.65
N TYR A 31 -1.28 0.12 18.62
CA TYR A 31 -1.12 -1.31 18.43
C TYR A 31 -0.05 -1.62 17.41
N GLU A 32 0.81 -2.58 17.75
CA GLU A 32 1.62 -3.26 16.75
C GLU A 32 1.00 -4.62 16.43
N THR A 33 1.15 -5.06 15.17
CA THR A 33 0.53 -6.28 14.66
C THR A 33 1.53 -7.15 13.90
N ASP A 34 1.11 -8.33 13.50
CA ASP A 34 1.89 -9.22 12.63
C ASP A 34 1.88 -8.81 11.14
N GLY A 35 1.20 -7.72 10.80
CA GLY A 35 1.03 -7.24 9.41
C GLY A 35 -0.11 -7.90 8.65
N SER A 36 -0.80 -8.87 9.22
CA SER A 36 -1.98 -9.50 8.60
C SER A 36 -3.18 -8.53 8.56
N PRO A 37 -4.09 -8.67 7.59
CA PRO A 37 -5.33 -7.90 7.55
C PRO A 37 -6.20 -8.14 8.79
N ILE A 38 -6.80 -7.08 9.33
CA ILE A 38 -7.48 -7.10 10.64
C ILE A 38 -8.61 -8.14 10.70
N TYR A 39 -9.39 -8.32 9.63
CA TYR A 39 -10.55 -9.20 9.62
C TYR A 39 -10.24 -10.64 9.24
N ASN A 40 -8.98 -10.98 8.99
CA ASN A 40 -8.55 -12.37 8.82
C ASN A 40 -8.45 -13.10 10.16
N LYS A 41 -8.66 -14.42 10.12
CA LYS A 41 -8.53 -15.29 11.30
C LYS A 41 -7.09 -15.38 11.80
N SER A 42 -6.13 -15.22 10.89
CA SER A 42 -4.70 -15.24 11.21
C SER A 42 -4.20 -13.98 11.91
N PHE A 43 -4.97 -12.88 11.89
CA PHE A 43 -4.56 -11.59 12.47
C PHE A 43 -4.19 -11.68 13.95
N LYS A 44 -3.02 -11.14 14.29
CA LYS A 44 -2.49 -11.09 15.65
C LYS A 44 -2.08 -9.68 16.04
N PRO A 45 -2.70 -9.05 17.04
CA PRO A 45 -2.13 -7.88 17.69
C PRO A 45 -0.96 -8.35 18.57
N THR A 46 0.23 -7.84 18.34
CA THR A 46 1.45 -8.29 19.02
C THR A 46 1.67 -7.60 20.35
N ILE A 47 1.49 -6.30 20.41
CA ILE A 47 1.54 -5.48 21.61
C ILE A 47 0.50 -4.35 21.55
N LEU A 48 0.14 -3.82 22.72
CA LEU A 48 -0.51 -2.52 22.90
C LEU A 48 0.40 -1.63 23.72
N SER A 49 0.88 -0.55 23.14
CA SER A 49 1.69 0.46 23.84
C SER A 49 0.83 1.60 24.32
N VAL A 50 1.17 2.14 25.47
CA VAL A 50 0.39 3.19 26.15
C VAL A 50 1.32 4.22 26.79
N SER A 51 1.10 5.50 26.50
CA SER A 51 1.73 6.64 27.19
C SER A 51 0.67 7.50 27.87
N TRP A 52 0.90 7.89 29.11
CA TRP A 52 -0.04 8.68 29.93
C TRP A 52 0.48 10.09 30.26
N MET A 53 1.76 10.32 30.03
CA MET A 53 2.41 11.63 30.11
C MET A 53 3.73 11.60 29.33
N PRO A 54 4.21 12.75 28.84
CA PRO A 54 5.49 12.84 28.12
C PRO A 54 6.66 12.20 28.87
N GLY A 55 7.41 11.34 28.20
CA GLY A 55 8.56 10.61 28.72
C GLY A 55 8.21 9.29 29.43
N PHE A 56 6.95 8.91 29.52
CA PHE A 56 6.52 7.66 30.16
C PHE A 56 5.69 6.82 29.21
N GLY A 57 6.01 5.54 29.12
CA GLY A 57 5.28 4.59 28.32
C GLY A 57 5.38 3.18 28.88
N ALA A 58 4.39 2.36 28.55
CA ALA A 58 4.41 0.93 28.85
C ALA A 58 3.75 0.12 27.72
N SER A 59 4.30 -1.03 27.41
CA SER A 59 3.73 -1.96 26.43
C SER A 59 3.15 -3.19 27.11
N ILE A 60 1.96 -3.56 26.71
CA ILE A 60 1.22 -4.76 27.14
C ILE A 60 1.45 -5.84 26.09
N PRO A 61 2.22 -6.90 26.37
CA PRO A 61 2.38 -8.03 25.46
C PRO A 61 1.05 -8.74 25.18
N LEU A 62 0.71 -8.92 23.90
CA LEU A 62 -0.53 -9.58 23.46
C LEU A 62 -0.20 -10.93 22.79
N ASP A 63 -0.58 -11.14 21.54
CA ASP A 63 -0.38 -12.39 20.80
C ASP A 63 0.97 -12.41 20.04
N HIS A 64 2.06 -12.25 20.80
CA HIS A 64 3.41 -12.30 20.27
C HIS A 64 4.09 -13.62 20.62
N PHE A 65 4.98 -14.15 19.78
CA PHE A 65 5.63 -15.46 19.98
C PHE A 65 6.47 -15.51 21.27
N GLN A 66 7.02 -14.41 21.73
CA GLN A 66 7.80 -14.32 22.98
C GLN A 66 6.97 -13.89 24.19
N THR A 67 5.67 -13.67 24.08
CA THR A 67 4.84 -13.18 25.22
C THR A 67 5.03 -14.03 26.47
N LYS A 68 5.11 -15.36 26.34
CA LYS A 68 5.26 -16.27 27.48
C LYS A 68 6.61 -16.13 28.20
N GLU A 69 7.65 -15.69 27.51
CA GLU A 69 9.00 -15.49 28.06
C GLU A 69 9.05 -14.23 28.95
N TYR A 70 8.27 -13.22 28.57
CA TYR A 70 8.29 -11.91 29.23
C TYR A 70 7.21 -11.72 30.29
N THR A 71 6.21 -12.61 30.34
CA THR A 71 5.05 -12.45 31.24
C THR A 71 4.96 -13.55 32.28
N SER A 72 4.29 -13.27 33.41
CA SER A 72 4.11 -14.23 34.49
C SER A 72 3.28 -15.45 34.07
N PRO A 73 3.46 -16.62 34.73
CA PRO A 73 2.62 -17.79 34.51
C PRO A 73 1.12 -17.44 34.64
N GLY A 74 0.31 -17.96 33.73
CA GLY A 74 -1.13 -17.67 33.67
C GLY A 74 -1.50 -16.32 33.04
N TRP A 75 -0.55 -15.64 32.38
CA TRP A 75 -0.86 -14.49 31.54
C TRP A 75 -1.83 -14.88 30.44
N ASN A 76 -2.93 -14.18 30.36
CA ASN A 76 -3.91 -14.30 29.29
C ASN A 76 -4.12 -12.93 28.66
N TRP A 77 -3.49 -12.70 27.51
CA TRP A 77 -3.48 -11.39 26.87
C TRP A 77 -4.89 -10.88 26.55
N LYS A 78 -5.84 -11.75 26.13
CA LYS A 78 -7.23 -11.33 25.84
C LYS A 78 -7.91 -10.79 27.10
N LYS A 79 -7.70 -11.44 28.26
CA LYS A 79 -8.23 -10.94 29.54
C LYS A 79 -7.56 -9.63 29.96
N MET A 80 -6.26 -9.48 29.70
CA MET A 80 -5.52 -8.25 30.03
C MET A 80 -5.95 -7.09 29.13
N LEU A 81 -6.09 -7.34 27.81
CA LEU A 81 -6.60 -6.38 26.84
C LEU A 81 -8.03 -5.95 27.21
N ARG A 82 -8.92 -6.90 27.50
CA ARG A 82 -10.30 -6.59 27.91
C ARG A 82 -10.33 -5.75 29.18
N LYS A 83 -9.51 -6.09 30.19
CA LYS A 83 -9.41 -5.31 31.43
C LYS A 83 -8.92 -3.88 31.18
N PHE A 84 -7.91 -3.70 30.35
CA PHE A 84 -7.44 -2.37 29.94
C PHE A 84 -8.52 -1.62 29.17
N GLY A 85 -9.20 -2.30 28.24
CA GLY A 85 -10.31 -1.76 27.47
C GLY A 85 -11.41 -1.17 28.36
N GLU A 86 -11.93 -1.95 29.30
CA GLU A 86 -12.98 -1.53 30.23
C GLU A 86 -12.58 -0.34 31.12
N GLU A 87 -11.35 -0.35 31.62
CA GLU A 87 -10.89 0.64 32.58
C GLU A 87 -10.41 1.97 31.91
N ILE A 88 -9.94 1.91 30.68
CA ILE A 88 -9.30 3.05 29.99
C ILE A 88 -10.02 3.39 28.69
N ILE A 89 -10.13 2.46 27.72
CA ILE A 89 -10.65 2.76 26.39
C ILE A 89 -12.13 3.13 26.45
N GLU A 90 -12.92 2.36 27.23
CA GLU A 90 -14.36 2.57 27.40
C GLU A 90 -14.70 3.59 28.50
N ASN A 91 -13.71 4.15 29.17
CA ASN A 91 -13.89 5.17 30.21
C ASN A 91 -14.08 6.56 29.61
N TYR A 92 -15.18 7.23 29.99
CA TYR A 92 -15.51 8.57 29.52
C TYR A 92 -14.59 9.68 30.08
N ASP A 93 -14.03 9.47 31.26
CA ASP A 93 -13.21 10.48 31.98
C ASP A 93 -11.76 10.52 31.47
N ILE A 94 -11.36 9.54 30.66
CA ILE A 94 -10.01 9.47 30.08
C ILE A 94 -10.03 10.01 28.67
N VAL A 95 -9.12 10.90 28.33
CA VAL A 95 -8.85 11.35 26.96
C VAL A 95 -7.96 10.32 26.29
N LYS A 96 -8.46 9.69 25.23
CA LYS A 96 -7.66 8.77 24.39
C LYS A 96 -7.01 9.54 23.26
N VAL A 97 -5.73 9.26 23.03
CA VAL A 97 -4.93 9.86 21.97
C VAL A 97 -4.37 8.73 21.10
N ALA A 98 -4.27 8.93 19.80
CA ALA A 98 -3.58 8.03 18.88
C ALA A 98 -3.05 8.79 17.67
N TRP A 99 -2.28 8.13 16.83
CA TRP A 99 -1.90 8.62 15.50
C TRP A 99 -2.55 7.76 14.44
N ASN A 100 -3.50 8.32 13.67
CA ASN A 100 -4.38 7.55 12.78
C ASN A 100 -5.24 6.51 13.54
N TRP A 101 -5.94 6.98 14.56
CA TRP A 101 -6.68 6.19 15.55
C TRP A 101 -7.68 5.19 14.96
N LYS A 102 -8.12 5.36 13.71
CA LYS A 102 -9.05 4.43 13.04
C LYS A 102 -8.52 3.01 12.99
N PHE A 103 -7.21 2.84 12.78
CA PHE A 103 -6.58 1.53 12.78
C PHE A 103 -6.70 0.85 14.15
N ASP A 104 -6.37 1.57 15.19
CA ASP A 104 -6.43 1.07 16.57
C ASP A 104 -7.88 0.79 16.99
N ASP A 105 -8.83 1.63 16.55
CA ASP A 105 -10.25 1.44 16.84
C ASP A 105 -10.80 0.19 16.18
N GLN A 106 -10.42 -0.12 14.95
CA GLN A 106 -10.82 -1.37 14.29
C GLN A 106 -10.31 -2.60 15.03
N ILE A 107 -9.08 -2.56 15.56
CA ILE A 107 -8.53 -3.64 16.39
C ILE A 107 -9.33 -3.76 17.69
N ASN A 108 -9.57 -2.66 18.38
CA ASN A 108 -10.39 -2.65 19.59
C ASN A 108 -11.78 -3.25 19.33
N GLN A 109 -12.45 -2.83 18.26
CA GLN A 109 -13.78 -3.33 17.91
C GLN A 109 -13.79 -4.82 17.55
N LYS A 110 -12.71 -5.38 16.97
CA LYS A 110 -12.55 -6.82 16.74
C LYS A 110 -12.57 -7.60 18.06
N TYR A 111 -12.07 -7.01 19.14
CA TYR A 111 -12.07 -7.60 20.48
C TYR A 111 -13.20 -7.08 21.38
N HIS A 112 -14.25 -6.48 20.79
CA HIS A 112 -15.44 -5.95 21.47
C HIS A 112 -15.11 -4.87 22.51
N ILE A 113 -14.12 -4.05 22.24
CA ILE A 113 -13.74 -2.87 23.02
C ILE A 113 -14.13 -1.65 22.21
N TYR A 114 -14.80 -0.67 22.84
CA TYR A 114 -15.34 0.47 22.11
C TYR A 114 -14.87 1.79 22.75
N TYR A 115 -14.28 2.65 21.96
CA TYR A 115 -13.89 3.98 22.42
C TYR A 115 -15.09 4.78 22.92
N ARG A 116 -15.00 5.28 24.17
CA ARG A 116 -15.99 6.16 24.79
C ARG A 116 -15.35 7.50 25.15
N GLY A 117 -16.18 8.54 25.25
CA GLY A 117 -15.71 9.88 25.62
C GLY A 117 -14.80 10.52 24.54
N THR A 118 -13.81 11.27 24.99
CA THR A 118 -12.92 12.05 24.13
C THR A 118 -11.83 11.20 23.49
N CYS A 119 -11.74 11.27 22.16
CA CYS A 119 -10.64 10.74 21.37
C CYS A 119 -10.02 11.84 20.52
N LEU A 120 -8.71 11.85 20.40
CA LEU A 120 -7.92 12.83 19.65
C LEU A 120 -6.95 12.10 18.74
N ASP A 121 -6.90 12.50 17.47
CA ASP A 121 -5.99 11.96 16.45
C ASP A 121 -4.93 12.99 16.09
N GLY A 122 -3.66 12.71 16.39
CA GLY A 122 -2.55 13.61 16.11
C GLY A 122 -2.34 13.88 14.62
N MET A 123 -2.59 12.89 13.76
CA MET A 123 -2.49 13.06 12.31
C MET A 123 -3.58 14.02 11.78
N LEU A 124 -4.81 13.88 12.23
CA LEU A 124 -5.90 14.78 11.86
C LEU A 124 -5.73 16.18 12.46
N ALA A 125 -5.21 16.28 13.68
CA ALA A 125 -4.87 17.57 14.30
C ALA A 125 -3.84 18.34 13.46
N LYS A 126 -2.78 17.65 13.01
CA LYS A 126 -1.78 18.21 12.08
C LYS A 126 -2.41 18.61 10.75
N TYR A 127 -3.25 17.77 10.16
CA TYR A 127 -3.91 18.07 8.89
C TYR A 127 -4.81 19.31 8.97
N VAL A 128 -5.57 19.47 10.03
CA VAL A 128 -6.41 20.66 10.25
C VAL A 128 -5.57 21.93 10.39
N LEU A 129 -4.39 21.85 10.98
CA LEU A 129 -3.46 22.98 11.09
C LEU A 129 -2.74 23.30 9.79
N ASN A 130 -2.46 22.31 8.98
CA ASN A 130 -1.80 22.43 7.68
C ASN A 130 -2.03 21.14 6.89
N GLU A 131 -2.71 21.23 5.74
CA GLU A 131 -3.05 20.12 4.86
C GLU A 131 -1.88 19.57 4.04
N GLU A 132 -0.76 20.29 3.98
CA GLU A 132 0.42 19.86 3.22
C GLU A 132 1.06 18.60 3.82
N LYS A 133 1.39 17.67 2.94
CA LYS A 133 2.12 16.44 3.31
C LYS A 133 3.57 16.77 3.70
N PRO A 134 4.21 15.90 4.47
CA PRO A 134 3.75 14.62 4.99
C PRO A 134 2.89 14.72 6.26
N HIS A 135 2.10 13.67 6.55
CA HIS A 135 1.30 13.55 7.78
C HIS A 135 1.74 12.36 8.67
N GLY A 136 2.80 11.65 8.29
CA GLY A 136 3.32 10.51 9.03
C GLY A 136 3.90 10.90 10.38
N LEU A 137 3.72 10.05 11.41
CA LEU A 137 4.26 10.30 12.76
C LEU A 137 5.76 10.58 12.71
N LYS A 138 6.52 9.75 11.98
CA LYS A 138 7.99 9.85 11.87
C LYS A 138 8.44 11.20 11.31
N ASP A 139 7.74 11.69 10.30
CA ASP A 139 8.03 13.00 9.71
C ASP A 139 7.73 14.14 10.69
N MET A 140 6.65 14.00 11.46
CA MET A 140 6.31 15.00 12.48
C MET A 140 7.28 14.98 13.65
N VAL A 141 7.78 13.80 14.05
CA VAL A 141 8.86 13.70 15.05
C VAL A 141 10.12 14.40 14.56
N ARG A 142 10.59 14.12 13.32
CA ARG A 142 11.74 14.82 12.73
C ARG A 142 11.57 16.34 12.70
N ARG A 143 10.36 16.81 12.43
CA ARG A 143 10.06 18.24 12.29
C ARG A 143 9.90 18.98 13.61
N TYR A 144 9.23 18.39 14.59
CA TYR A 144 8.81 19.05 15.83
C TYR A 144 9.54 18.56 17.09
N LEU A 145 10.18 17.40 17.02
CA LEU A 145 10.94 16.77 18.10
C LEU A 145 12.29 16.26 17.54
N PRO A 146 13.11 17.14 16.93
CA PRO A 146 14.31 16.73 16.18
C PRO A 146 15.33 15.95 17.03
N GLU A 147 15.33 16.13 18.33
CA GLU A 147 16.17 15.38 19.28
C GLU A 147 15.86 13.87 19.31
N TYR A 148 14.69 13.46 18.81
CA TYR A 148 14.26 12.06 18.71
C TYR A 148 14.18 11.57 17.26
N GLY A 149 14.57 12.40 16.28
CA GLY A 149 14.50 12.06 14.86
C GLY A 149 15.17 10.75 14.52
N ASP A 150 14.63 10.02 13.53
CA ASP A 150 15.14 8.74 13.03
C ASP A 150 15.18 7.59 14.07
N TYR A 151 14.40 7.68 15.14
CA TYR A 151 14.35 6.62 16.17
C TYR A 151 13.95 5.25 15.61
N GLU A 152 13.19 5.20 14.51
CA GLU A 152 12.81 3.97 13.82
C GLU A 152 13.98 3.26 13.12
N LYS A 153 15.07 3.98 12.84
CA LYS A 153 16.27 3.42 12.20
C LYS A 153 17.25 2.80 13.18
N GLN A 154 17.02 2.97 14.49
CA GLN A 154 17.86 2.38 15.52
C GLN A 154 17.86 0.85 15.38
N ASP A 155 19.05 0.26 15.45
CA ASP A 155 19.27 -1.20 15.37
C ASP A 155 18.73 -1.87 14.08
N LYS A 156 18.53 -1.10 12.99
CA LYS A 156 17.95 -1.58 11.70
C LYS A 156 16.55 -2.19 11.88
N PHE A 157 15.81 -1.73 12.88
CA PHE A 157 14.50 -2.24 13.24
C PHE A 157 13.49 -2.15 12.09
N ASP A 158 13.58 -1.11 11.26
CA ASP A 158 12.80 -0.90 10.04
C ASP A 158 12.95 -2.01 8.99
N LYS A 159 14.07 -2.74 9.00
CA LYS A 159 14.38 -3.81 8.03
C LYS A 159 13.93 -5.20 8.47
N ILE A 160 13.48 -5.36 9.70
CA ILE A 160 13.02 -6.65 10.23
C ILE A 160 11.53 -6.83 9.90
N PRO A 161 11.10 -7.97 9.30
CA PRO A 161 9.69 -8.27 9.10
C PRO A 161 8.90 -8.24 10.41
N TRP A 162 7.65 -7.74 10.36
CA TRP A 162 6.84 -7.53 11.58
C TRP A 162 6.63 -8.79 12.41
N ASP A 163 6.41 -9.93 11.77
CA ASP A 163 6.24 -11.24 12.38
C ASP A 163 7.50 -11.83 13.04
N LYS A 164 8.67 -11.20 12.80
CA LYS A 164 9.99 -11.62 13.28
C LYS A 164 10.66 -10.65 14.24
N LYS A 165 10.02 -9.52 14.53
CA LYS A 165 10.55 -8.55 15.49
C LYS A 165 10.54 -9.15 16.90
N GLU A 166 11.64 -8.98 17.64
CA GLU A 166 11.72 -9.40 19.04
C GLU A 166 10.87 -8.47 19.93
N LEU A 167 10.36 -9.01 21.03
CA LEU A 167 9.39 -8.30 21.88
C LEU A 167 9.97 -7.06 22.55
N ASP A 168 11.21 -7.11 23.07
CA ASP A 168 11.80 -6.00 23.79
C ASP A 168 12.04 -4.77 22.90
N PRO A 169 12.70 -4.87 21.72
CA PRO A 169 12.80 -3.76 20.78
C PRO A 169 11.43 -3.27 20.28
N LEU A 170 10.47 -4.18 20.05
CA LEU A 170 9.13 -3.84 19.63
C LEU A 170 8.39 -3.02 20.69
N CYS A 171 8.47 -3.41 21.95
CA CYS A 171 7.90 -2.68 23.08
C CYS A 171 8.52 -1.29 23.24
N LYS A 172 9.85 -1.17 23.09
CA LYS A 172 10.53 0.13 23.11
C LYS A 172 10.04 1.03 22.00
N TYR A 173 9.97 0.51 20.78
CA TYR A 173 9.48 1.22 19.61
C TYR A 173 8.03 1.71 19.79
N GLY A 174 7.09 0.85 20.19
CA GLY A 174 5.71 1.24 20.42
C GLY A 174 5.53 2.24 21.57
N CYS A 175 6.36 2.16 22.64
CA CYS A 175 6.40 3.19 23.68
C CYS A 175 6.89 4.54 23.14
N GLN A 176 7.85 4.56 22.21
CA GLN A 176 8.32 5.78 21.55
C GLN A 176 7.22 6.39 20.69
N ASP A 177 6.51 5.56 19.90
CA ASP A 177 5.39 6.01 19.05
C ASP A 177 4.29 6.67 19.90
N THR A 178 3.90 6.05 21.02
CA THR A 178 2.86 6.60 21.90
C THR A 178 3.33 7.85 22.67
N ASP A 179 4.59 7.90 23.14
CA ASP A 179 5.14 9.09 23.81
C ASP A 179 5.21 10.29 22.86
N PHE A 180 5.76 10.07 21.65
CA PHE A 180 5.90 11.15 20.68
C PHE A 180 4.54 11.60 20.12
N THR A 181 3.62 10.68 19.92
CA THR A 181 2.23 11.01 19.57
C THR A 181 1.58 11.90 20.63
N LEU A 182 1.74 11.56 21.92
CA LEU A 182 1.18 12.37 23.02
C LEU A 182 1.79 13.77 23.07
N ARG A 183 3.11 13.90 22.94
CA ARG A 183 3.81 15.20 22.89
C ARG A 183 3.33 16.05 21.72
N LEU A 184 3.24 15.47 20.53
CA LEU A 184 2.76 16.15 19.33
C LEU A 184 1.31 16.57 19.48
N MET A 185 0.45 15.70 20.05
CA MET A 185 -0.97 16.03 20.25
C MET A 185 -1.14 17.20 21.21
N ILE A 186 -0.43 17.23 22.33
CA ILE A 186 -0.44 18.37 23.28
C ILE A 186 -0.02 19.67 22.56
N PHE A 187 1.01 19.60 21.74
CA PHE A 187 1.48 20.76 20.97
C PHE A 187 0.43 21.21 19.92
N PHE A 188 -0.15 20.28 19.16
CA PHE A 188 -1.14 20.61 18.14
C PHE A 188 -2.46 21.06 18.75
N GLU A 189 -2.91 20.46 19.84
CA GLU A 189 -4.11 20.89 20.56
C GLU A 189 -4.04 22.36 20.99
N LYS A 190 -2.92 22.76 21.59
CA LYS A 190 -2.67 24.17 21.94
C LYS A 190 -2.79 25.07 20.71
N LYS A 191 -2.15 24.71 19.59
CA LYS A 191 -2.22 25.49 18.34
C LYS A 191 -3.64 25.56 17.78
N LEU A 192 -4.39 24.45 17.80
CA LEU A 192 -5.79 24.45 17.36
C LEU A 192 -6.68 25.36 18.19
N ILE A 193 -6.42 25.43 19.50
CA ILE A 193 -7.14 26.36 20.41
C ILE A 193 -6.78 27.80 20.08
N ASP A 194 -5.47 28.13 20.01
CA ASP A 194 -4.96 29.46 19.72
C ASP A 194 -5.48 30.01 18.39
N LEU A 195 -5.60 29.16 17.37
CA LEU A 195 -6.12 29.48 16.04
C LEU A 195 -7.66 29.37 15.92
N LYS A 196 -8.37 29.05 17.01
CA LYS A 196 -9.84 28.85 17.06
C LYS A 196 -10.33 27.71 16.12
N MET A 197 -9.49 26.75 15.80
CA MET A 197 -9.81 25.61 14.92
C MET A 197 -10.18 24.33 15.69
N TYR A 198 -10.07 24.33 17.03
CA TYR A 198 -10.31 23.16 17.86
C TYR A 198 -11.75 22.60 17.71
N SER A 199 -12.74 23.49 17.60
CA SER A 199 -14.13 23.06 17.39
C SER A 199 -14.32 22.32 16.06
N VAL A 200 -13.71 22.80 14.98
CA VAL A 200 -13.74 22.14 13.68
C VAL A 200 -13.05 20.77 13.75
N PHE A 201 -11.87 20.71 14.36
CA PHE A 201 -11.16 19.45 14.58
C PHE A 201 -12.03 18.44 15.34
N ARG A 202 -12.62 18.83 16.46
CA ARG A 202 -13.40 17.94 17.33
C ARG A 202 -14.73 17.52 16.70
N ASN A 203 -15.51 18.48 16.18
CA ASN A 203 -16.89 18.27 15.81
C ASN A 203 -17.05 17.82 14.35
N LEU A 204 -16.07 18.08 13.49
CA LEU A 204 -16.10 17.64 12.10
C LEU A 204 -15.15 16.48 11.84
N PHE A 205 -13.84 16.69 12.03
CA PHE A 205 -12.83 15.68 11.64
C PHE A 205 -12.87 14.44 12.52
N MET A 206 -12.95 14.59 13.85
CA MET A 206 -13.03 13.42 14.73
C MET A 206 -14.37 12.69 14.63
N CYS A 207 -15.48 13.40 14.40
CA CYS A 207 -16.78 12.77 14.14
C CYS A 207 -16.77 11.99 12.84
N ASN A 208 -16.30 12.59 11.75
CA ASN A 208 -16.15 11.91 10.45
C ASN A 208 -15.23 10.67 10.56
N SER A 209 -14.13 10.78 11.30
CA SER A 209 -13.23 9.66 11.50
C SER A 209 -13.92 8.47 12.15
N ARG A 210 -14.78 8.70 13.16
CA ARG A 210 -15.59 7.62 13.79
C ARG A 210 -16.57 6.96 12.82
N VAL A 211 -17.25 7.77 12.00
CA VAL A 211 -18.16 7.25 10.97
C VAL A 211 -17.38 6.40 9.97
N LEU A 212 -16.24 6.90 9.49
CA LEU A 212 -15.42 6.17 8.54
C LEU A 212 -14.83 4.87 9.11
N THR A 213 -14.49 4.82 10.39
CA THR A 213 -14.10 3.55 11.04
C THR A 213 -15.21 2.50 10.92
N SER A 214 -16.47 2.92 11.14
CA SER A 214 -17.62 2.02 11.01
C SER A 214 -17.85 1.58 9.56
N VAL A 215 -17.68 2.49 8.60
CA VAL A 215 -17.77 2.19 7.16
C VAL A 215 -16.67 1.22 6.72
N GLU A 216 -15.42 1.47 7.14
CA GLU A 216 -14.29 0.59 6.84
C GLU A 216 -14.46 -0.80 7.45
N LYS A 217 -14.98 -0.87 8.68
CA LYS A 217 -15.29 -2.13 9.37
C LYS A 217 -16.40 -2.90 8.68
N GLU A 218 -17.48 -2.23 8.26
CA GLU A 218 -18.57 -2.89 7.55
C GLU A 218 -18.09 -3.42 6.20
N GLY A 219 -17.29 -2.64 5.47
CA GLY A 219 -16.78 -3.03 4.16
C GLY A 219 -17.88 -3.30 3.13
N LEU A 220 -17.51 -3.88 1.99
CA LEU A 220 -18.43 -4.28 0.93
C LEU A 220 -18.32 -5.79 0.69
N TYR A 221 -19.46 -6.48 0.72
CA TYR A 221 -19.53 -7.91 0.53
C TYR A 221 -19.24 -8.27 -0.93
N LEU A 222 -18.27 -9.16 -1.15
CA LEU A 222 -17.85 -9.65 -2.46
C LEU A 222 -18.45 -11.03 -2.72
N ASP A 223 -19.13 -11.20 -3.86
CA ASP A 223 -19.47 -12.51 -4.38
C ASP A 223 -18.21 -13.20 -4.89
N THR A 224 -17.59 -13.98 -4.01
CA THR A 224 -16.32 -14.66 -4.28
C THR A 224 -16.44 -15.73 -5.37
N GLU A 225 -17.60 -16.39 -5.50
CA GLU A 225 -17.83 -17.38 -6.56
C GLU A 225 -17.94 -16.69 -7.93
N PHE A 226 -18.67 -15.58 -8.01
CA PHE A 226 -18.75 -14.79 -9.22
C PHE A 226 -17.41 -14.16 -9.59
N ASN A 227 -16.65 -13.68 -8.59
CA ASN A 227 -15.30 -13.14 -8.83
C ASN A 227 -14.36 -14.22 -9.42
N GLN A 228 -14.39 -15.45 -8.90
CA GLN A 228 -13.60 -16.57 -9.47
C GLN A 228 -13.96 -16.86 -10.92
N LYS A 229 -15.24 -16.86 -11.27
CA LYS A 229 -15.67 -17.01 -12.67
C LYS A 229 -15.10 -15.90 -13.56
N LEU A 230 -15.07 -14.66 -13.06
CA LEU A 230 -14.48 -13.55 -13.81
C LEU A 230 -12.95 -13.68 -13.96
N LEU A 231 -12.25 -14.20 -12.95
CA LEU A 231 -10.80 -14.47 -13.05
C LEU A 231 -10.50 -15.44 -14.20
N GLU A 232 -11.30 -16.51 -14.35
CA GLU A 232 -11.18 -17.49 -15.41
C GLU A 232 -11.56 -16.93 -16.78
N GLU A 233 -12.57 -16.05 -16.84
CA GLU A 233 -13.09 -15.48 -18.10
C GLU A 233 -12.19 -14.38 -18.67
N TYR A 234 -11.64 -13.49 -17.81
CA TYR A 234 -10.92 -12.31 -18.29
C TYR A 234 -9.47 -12.61 -18.70
N LYS A 235 -8.82 -13.60 -18.09
CA LYS A 235 -7.45 -13.95 -18.45
C LYS A 235 -7.31 -14.37 -19.92
N PRO A 236 -8.12 -15.29 -20.46
CA PRO A 236 -8.08 -15.60 -21.90
C PRO A 236 -8.42 -14.41 -22.81
N LYS A 237 -9.35 -13.52 -22.40
CA LYS A 237 -9.68 -12.31 -23.16
C LYS A 237 -8.48 -11.37 -23.28
N ILE A 238 -7.75 -11.16 -22.18
CA ILE A 238 -6.55 -10.34 -22.15
C ILE A 238 -5.47 -10.95 -23.04
N ASP A 239 -5.26 -12.26 -22.95
CA ASP A 239 -4.25 -12.96 -23.76
C ASP A 239 -4.61 -12.90 -25.26
N ALA A 240 -5.88 -13.07 -25.61
CA ALA A 240 -6.36 -12.93 -26.99
C ALA A 240 -6.19 -11.48 -27.50
N ALA A 241 -6.56 -10.47 -26.72
CA ALA A 241 -6.38 -9.06 -27.08
C ALA A 241 -4.90 -8.72 -27.27
N ARG A 242 -4.03 -9.23 -26.40
CA ARG A 242 -2.58 -9.04 -26.50
C ARG A 242 -2.02 -9.72 -27.75
N GLN A 243 -2.43 -10.96 -28.02
CA GLN A 243 -2.03 -11.69 -29.21
C GLN A 243 -2.49 -10.99 -30.50
N ALA A 244 -3.70 -10.42 -30.50
CA ALA A 244 -4.20 -9.65 -31.64
C ALA A 244 -3.36 -8.42 -31.99
N ILE A 245 -2.66 -7.82 -31.01
CA ILE A 245 -1.69 -6.74 -31.25
C ILE A 245 -0.38 -7.32 -31.83
N TYR A 246 0.11 -8.42 -31.24
CA TYR A 246 1.33 -9.07 -31.72
C TYR A 246 1.20 -9.60 -33.14
N ASP A 247 -0.01 -9.97 -33.57
CA ASP A 247 -0.29 -10.44 -34.93
C ASP A 247 -0.31 -9.35 -35.98
N LEU A 248 -0.37 -8.08 -35.60
CA LEU A 248 -0.29 -6.98 -36.54
C LEU A 248 1.04 -7.01 -37.32
N PRO A 249 1.02 -6.95 -38.67
CA PRO A 249 2.23 -7.09 -39.48
C PRO A 249 3.34 -6.08 -39.10
N ARG A 250 2.95 -4.86 -38.77
CA ARG A 250 3.89 -3.81 -38.37
C ARG A 250 4.54 -4.10 -37.02
N VAL A 251 3.79 -4.65 -36.05
CA VAL A 251 4.30 -5.06 -34.74
C VAL A 251 5.27 -6.23 -34.88
N LYS A 252 4.94 -7.25 -35.67
CA LYS A 252 5.83 -8.37 -35.97
C LYS A 252 7.16 -7.90 -36.59
N LYS A 253 7.06 -7.06 -37.62
CA LYS A 253 8.26 -6.52 -38.30
C LYS A 253 9.13 -5.71 -37.32
N PHE A 254 8.51 -4.81 -36.57
CA PHE A 254 9.22 -4.00 -35.58
C PHE A 254 9.88 -4.88 -34.51
N THR A 255 9.15 -5.82 -33.90
CA THR A 255 9.67 -6.70 -32.85
C THR A 255 10.91 -7.47 -33.32
N LYS A 256 10.89 -8.00 -34.54
CA LYS A 256 12.06 -8.70 -35.11
C LYS A 256 13.28 -7.79 -35.20
N LYS A 257 13.13 -6.60 -35.78
CA LYS A 257 14.23 -5.63 -35.93
C LYS A 257 14.72 -5.11 -34.58
N TYR A 258 13.81 -4.80 -33.67
CA TYR A 258 14.09 -4.31 -32.33
C TYR A 258 14.87 -5.32 -31.48
N ASN A 259 14.46 -6.60 -31.53
CA ASN A 259 15.15 -7.68 -30.85
C ASN A 259 16.53 -7.92 -31.45
N GLN A 260 16.68 -7.86 -32.78
CA GLN A 260 17.97 -7.95 -33.42
C GLN A 260 18.93 -6.86 -32.93
N GLY A 261 18.50 -5.61 -32.86
CA GLY A 261 19.33 -4.52 -32.31
C GLY A 261 19.68 -4.71 -30.83
N LYS A 262 18.80 -5.33 -30.04
CA LYS A 262 19.13 -5.72 -28.64
C LYS A 262 20.20 -6.81 -28.59
N ILE A 263 20.09 -7.81 -29.47
CA ILE A 263 21.07 -8.91 -29.58
C ILE A 263 22.44 -8.36 -29.96
N GLU A 264 22.50 -7.50 -30.97
CA GLU A 264 23.74 -6.87 -31.42
C GLU A 264 24.42 -6.08 -30.28
N LYS A 265 23.68 -5.20 -29.59
CA LYS A 265 24.20 -4.46 -28.44
C LYS A 265 24.67 -5.37 -27.30
N TYR A 266 23.99 -6.50 -27.09
CA TYR A 266 24.40 -7.45 -26.07
C TYR A 266 25.69 -8.18 -26.44
N ILE A 267 25.86 -8.55 -27.72
CA ILE A 267 27.12 -9.11 -28.24
C ILE A 267 28.25 -8.09 -28.09
N GLU A 268 28.03 -6.84 -28.53
CA GLU A 268 29.01 -5.73 -28.36
C GLU A 268 29.44 -5.57 -26.90
N SER A 269 28.50 -5.70 -25.94
CA SER A 269 28.84 -5.62 -24.52
C SER A 269 29.71 -6.77 -24.04
N ILE A 270 29.58 -7.97 -24.62
CA ILE A 270 30.42 -9.12 -24.29
C ILE A 270 31.78 -8.99 -25.00
N GLU A 271 31.81 -8.49 -26.22
CA GLU A 271 33.05 -8.21 -26.96
C GLU A 271 33.89 -7.16 -26.23
N ALA A 272 33.27 -6.08 -25.73
CA ALA A 272 33.97 -5.10 -24.88
C ALA A 272 34.54 -5.71 -23.59
N GLU A 273 33.81 -6.64 -22.96
CA GLU A 273 34.33 -7.37 -21.80
C GLU A 273 35.51 -8.30 -22.17
N LEU A 274 35.59 -8.80 -23.42
CA LEU A 274 36.70 -9.60 -23.91
C LEU A 274 37.97 -8.75 -24.15
N GLU A 275 37.79 -7.52 -24.62
CA GLU A 275 38.91 -6.57 -24.85
C GLU A 275 39.67 -6.20 -23.56
N GLU A 276 39.00 -6.30 -22.40
CA GLU A 276 39.59 -6.05 -21.07
C GLU A 276 40.42 -7.24 -20.53
N LEU A 277 40.36 -8.42 -21.16
CA LEU A 277 41.02 -9.63 -20.71
C LEU A 277 42.36 -9.87 -21.44
N ASP A 278 43.35 -10.36 -20.71
CA ASP A 278 44.66 -10.72 -21.31
C ASP A 278 44.62 -12.15 -21.86
N TYR A 279 44.66 -12.28 -23.19
CA TYR A 279 44.68 -13.57 -23.88
C TYR A 279 45.92 -14.44 -23.57
N ASN A 280 46.96 -13.86 -22.99
CA ASN A 280 48.17 -14.56 -22.58
C ASN A 280 48.16 -14.98 -21.10
N ASP A 281 47.21 -14.48 -20.29
CA ASP A 281 47.07 -14.88 -18.88
C ASP A 281 46.26 -16.19 -18.76
N PRO A 282 46.86 -17.27 -18.24
CA PRO A 282 46.13 -18.53 -18.01
C PRO A 282 44.88 -18.40 -17.11
N LYS A 283 44.82 -17.37 -16.26
CA LYS A 283 43.66 -17.09 -15.40
C LYS A 283 42.47 -16.56 -16.16
N ASP A 284 42.71 -15.84 -17.25
CA ASP A 284 41.63 -15.25 -18.06
C ASP A 284 41.16 -16.19 -19.16
N LYS A 285 41.94 -17.22 -19.52
CA LYS A 285 41.59 -18.15 -20.59
C LYS A 285 40.20 -18.78 -20.45
N ARG A 286 39.81 -19.24 -19.26
CA ARG A 286 38.44 -19.79 -19.02
C ARG A 286 37.33 -18.76 -19.20
N LYS A 287 37.61 -17.48 -18.90
CA LYS A 287 36.63 -16.39 -19.06
C LYS A 287 36.48 -16.08 -20.55
N ILE A 288 37.57 -16.07 -21.28
CA ILE A 288 37.60 -15.83 -22.73
C ILE A 288 36.82 -16.94 -23.44
N ASP A 289 37.18 -18.22 -23.23
CA ASP A 289 36.50 -19.36 -23.84
C ASP A 289 35.00 -19.36 -23.55
N SER A 290 34.60 -18.99 -22.33
CA SER A 290 33.20 -18.91 -21.93
C SER A 290 32.45 -17.76 -22.65
N ARG A 291 33.06 -16.61 -22.83
CA ARG A 291 32.44 -15.46 -23.52
C ARG A 291 32.36 -15.68 -25.03
N GLU A 292 33.40 -16.23 -25.63
CA GLU A 292 33.42 -16.58 -27.06
C GLU A 292 32.35 -17.64 -27.36
N GLN A 293 32.24 -18.69 -26.53
CA GLN A 293 31.19 -19.69 -26.66
C GLN A 293 29.79 -19.07 -26.52
N LYS A 294 29.65 -18.11 -25.62
CA LYS A 294 28.39 -17.41 -25.44
C LYS A 294 27.97 -16.57 -26.66
N ILE A 295 28.91 -15.84 -27.24
CA ILE A 295 28.68 -15.09 -28.49
C ILE A 295 28.30 -16.04 -29.62
N SER A 296 29.02 -17.16 -29.74
CA SER A 296 28.76 -18.20 -30.73
C SER A 296 27.36 -18.78 -30.60
N ASN A 297 26.94 -19.13 -29.37
CA ASN A 297 25.58 -19.61 -29.07
C ASN A 297 24.50 -18.60 -29.47
N ILE A 298 24.69 -17.33 -29.08
CA ILE A 298 23.72 -16.24 -29.39
C ILE A 298 23.60 -16.06 -30.90
N ARG A 299 24.71 -16.04 -31.63
CA ARG A 299 24.74 -15.93 -33.11
C ARG A 299 24.08 -17.16 -33.77
N ALA A 300 24.15 -18.31 -33.15
CA ALA A 300 23.46 -19.54 -33.59
C ALA A 300 21.96 -19.56 -33.19
N GLY A 301 21.46 -18.54 -32.49
CA GLY A 301 20.06 -18.48 -32.02
C GLY A 301 19.79 -19.29 -30.74
N ILE A 302 20.83 -19.67 -30.01
CA ILE A 302 20.74 -20.43 -28.76
C ILE A 302 20.83 -19.46 -27.58
N PHE A 303 19.73 -19.29 -26.85
CA PHE A 303 19.60 -18.38 -25.69
C PHE A 303 19.39 -19.21 -24.43
N THR A 304 20.42 -19.33 -23.59
CA THR A 304 20.47 -20.26 -22.45
C THR A 304 20.12 -19.62 -21.14
N THR A 305 20.44 -18.34 -20.95
CA THR A 305 20.18 -17.62 -19.70
C THR A 305 18.88 -16.83 -19.80
N LYS A 306 18.25 -16.55 -18.64
CA LYS A 306 17.05 -15.70 -18.55
C LYS A 306 17.24 -14.35 -19.22
N LYS A 307 18.44 -13.73 -19.05
CA LYS A 307 18.79 -12.45 -19.68
C LYS A 307 18.82 -12.56 -21.22
N GLU A 308 19.35 -13.66 -21.76
CA GLU A 308 19.37 -13.89 -23.21
C GLU A 308 17.97 -14.15 -23.76
N GLN A 309 17.15 -14.93 -23.07
CA GLN A 309 15.76 -15.18 -23.46
C GLN A 309 14.92 -13.89 -23.53
N GLU A 310 15.23 -12.88 -22.69
CA GLU A 310 14.59 -11.56 -22.74
C GLU A 310 14.91 -10.78 -24.03
N LEU A 311 16.03 -11.09 -24.73
CA LEU A 311 16.38 -10.41 -26.00
C LEU A 311 15.43 -10.78 -27.14
N ILE A 312 14.84 -11.96 -27.08
CA ILE A 312 13.95 -12.49 -28.15
C ILE A 312 12.48 -12.47 -27.79
N ARG A 313 12.12 -11.94 -26.61
CA ARG A 313 10.71 -11.86 -26.19
C ARG A 313 9.87 -10.95 -27.09
N PRO A 314 8.55 -11.14 -27.15
CA PRO A 314 7.64 -10.16 -27.73
C PRO A 314 7.80 -8.80 -27.06
N ILE A 315 7.49 -7.73 -27.83
CA ILE A 315 7.54 -6.36 -27.30
C ILE A 315 6.64 -6.26 -26.05
N ASN A 316 7.14 -5.62 -25.00
CA ASN A 316 6.35 -5.45 -23.78
C ASN A 316 5.46 -4.19 -23.91
N LEU A 317 4.17 -4.39 -24.16
CA LEU A 317 3.19 -3.31 -24.33
C LEU A 317 2.92 -2.48 -23.04
N GLY A 318 3.40 -2.94 -21.88
CA GLY A 318 3.36 -2.20 -20.62
C GLY A 318 4.70 -1.52 -20.25
N SER A 319 5.75 -1.73 -21.04
CA SER A 319 7.09 -1.19 -20.75
C SER A 319 7.19 0.29 -21.09
N PRO A 320 7.75 1.12 -20.17
CA PRO A 320 8.02 2.53 -20.44
C PRO A 320 9.16 2.76 -21.46
N VAL A 321 9.76 1.69 -21.97
CA VAL A 321 10.83 1.73 -22.99
C VAL A 321 10.36 1.10 -24.30
N ASP A 322 9.82 -0.12 -24.25
CA ASP A 322 9.46 -0.90 -25.44
C ASP A 322 8.26 -0.28 -26.19
N LEU A 323 7.21 0.13 -25.45
CA LEU A 323 6.02 0.70 -26.09
C LEU A 323 6.28 2.07 -26.76
N PRO A 324 6.96 3.04 -26.11
CA PRO A 324 7.36 4.27 -26.80
C PRO A 324 8.22 4.01 -28.04
N ALA A 325 9.14 3.03 -27.99
CA ALA A 325 9.94 2.65 -29.16
C ALA A 325 9.07 2.15 -30.31
N LEU A 326 8.06 1.31 -30.03
CA LEU A 326 7.10 0.85 -31.04
C LEU A 326 6.23 1.98 -31.57
N MET A 327 5.83 2.93 -30.74
CA MET A 327 4.90 4.00 -31.13
C MET A 327 5.59 5.11 -31.91
N TYR A 328 6.72 5.61 -31.42
CA TYR A 328 7.28 6.89 -31.86
C TYR A 328 8.48 6.74 -32.80
N SER A 329 9.19 5.59 -32.82
CA SER A 329 10.34 5.44 -33.72
C SER A 329 9.91 5.33 -35.19
N GLU A 330 10.83 5.64 -36.10
CA GLU A 330 10.65 5.50 -37.56
C GLU A 330 10.34 4.06 -37.98
N ASP A 331 10.99 3.09 -37.34
CA ASP A 331 10.78 1.66 -37.57
C ASP A 331 9.45 1.17 -37.03
N GLY A 332 8.88 1.87 -36.06
CA GLY A 332 7.59 1.60 -35.43
C GLY A 332 6.41 2.22 -36.17
N PHE A 333 5.42 2.71 -35.42
CA PHE A 333 4.25 3.36 -36.01
C PHE A 333 4.50 4.81 -36.40
N HIS A 334 5.56 5.44 -35.91
CA HIS A 334 5.94 6.83 -36.17
C HIS A 334 4.76 7.78 -35.92
N PHE A 335 4.26 7.78 -34.67
CA PHE A 335 3.30 8.78 -34.19
C PHE A 335 4.02 10.07 -33.84
N ASP A 336 3.31 11.19 -33.92
CA ASP A 336 3.79 12.44 -33.38
C ASP A 336 3.75 12.43 -31.85
N VAL A 337 4.80 13.00 -31.21
CA VAL A 337 4.82 13.15 -29.75
C VAL A 337 3.98 14.36 -29.39
N ILE A 338 2.85 14.13 -28.69
CA ILE A 338 1.92 15.19 -28.29
C ILE A 338 2.06 15.58 -26.80
N LYS A 339 2.70 14.74 -25.99
CA LYS A 339 2.90 14.95 -24.56
C LYS A 339 4.10 14.16 -24.07
N ASP A 340 4.89 14.76 -23.19
CA ASP A 340 5.94 14.06 -22.45
C ASP A 340 5.45 13.68 -21.05
N ASN A 341 6.04 12.64 -20.47
CA ASN A 341 5.83 12.27 -19.09
C ASN A 341 6.72 13.12 -18.14
N GLU A 342 6.55 12.93 -16.82
CA GLU A 342 7.34 13.67 -15.80
C GLU A 342 8.86 13.51 -15.94
N SER A 343 9.33 12.47 -16.61
CA SER A 343 10.76 12.22 -16.87
C SER A 343 11.24 12.81 -18.21
N GLY A 344 10.43 13.59 -18.91
CA GLY A 344 10.77 14.19 -20.21
C GLY A 344 10.84 13.20 -21.38
N LYS A 345 10.16 12.05 -21.26
CA LYS A 345 10.06 11.05 -22.34
C LYS A 345 8.66 11.03 -22.92
N PRO A 346 8.48 10.65 -24.22
CA PRO A 346 7.17 10.55 -24.84
C PRO A 346 6.18 9.73 -24.03
N SER A 347 5.04 10.33 -23.67
CA SER A 347 3.99 9.68 -22.89
C SER A 347 3.26 8.62 -23.73
N THR A 348 2.85 7.55 -23.05
CA THR A 348 1.95 6.53 -23.59
C THR A 348 0.77 6.30 -22.65
N ASP A 349 0.38 7.29 -21.85
CA ASP A 349 -0.77 7.18 -20.96
C ASP A 349 -2.09 7.08 -21.74
N GLU A 350 -3.17 6.73 -21.04
CA GLU A 350 -4.50 6.51 -21.64
C GLU A 350 -5.01 7.79 -22.35
N GLU A 351 -4.75 8.95 -21.77
CA GLU A 351 -5.12 10.24 -22.35
C GLU A 351 -4.39 10.50 -23.67
N THR A 352 -3.06 10.29 -23.69
CA THR A 352 -2.24 10.43 -24.90
C THR A 352 -2.69 9.48 -26.01
N LEU A 353 -2.92 8.20 -25.68
CA LEU A 353 -3.40 7.23 -26.67
C LEU A 353 -4.76 7.61 -27.23
N THR A 354 -5.68 8.06 -26.39
CA THR A 354 -7.02 8.51 -26.81
C THR A 354 -6.93 9.74 -27.71
N ASN A 355 -6.11 10.73 -27.35
CA ASN A 355 -5.90 11.92 -28.16
C ASN A 355 -5.27 11.58 -29.52
N LEU A 356 -4.24 10.75 -29.56
CA LEU A 356 -3.66 10.25 -30.81
C LEU A 356 -4.71 9.53 -31.66
N ARG A 357 -5.56 8.72 -31.05
CA ARG A 357 -6.62 8.00 -31.76
C ARG A 357 -7.62 8.96 -32.41
N LEU A 358 -8.00 10.03 -31.74
CA LEU A 358 -8.94 11.04 -32.23
C LEU A 358 -8.38 11.85 -33.41
N THR A 359 -7.07 12.00 -33.55
CA THR A 359 -6.45 12.69 -34.69
C THR A 359 -6.51 11.89 -36.00
N ILE A 360 -6.73 10.57 -35.91
CA ILE A 360 -6.69 9.67 -37.07
C ILE A 360 -8.07 9.60 -37.73
N LYS A 361 -8.23 10.22 -38.90
CA LYS A 361 -9.49 10.21 -39.65
C LYS A 361 -9.80 8.85 -40.27
N LYS A 362 -8.79 8.12 -40.79
CA LYS A 362 -8.97 6.83 -41.45
C LYS A 362 -9.02 5.70 -40.44
N GLN A 363 -10.23 5.14 -40.21
CA GLN A 363 -10.51 4.16 -39.15
C GLN A 363 -9.82 2.80 -39.35
N ASP A 364 -9.65 2.38 -40.59
CA ASP A 364 -8.99 1.12 -40.99
C ASP A 364 -7.49 1.25 -41.23
N SER A 365 -6.89 2.38 -40.87
CA SER A 365 -5.43 2.57 -40.95
C SER A 365 -4.70 1.67 -39.94
N PRO A 366 -3.50 1.17 -40.26
CA PRO A 366 -2.70 0.39 -39.30
C PRO A 366 -2.46 1.11 -37.96
N LYS A 367 -2.37 2.45 -37.98
CA LYS A 367 -2.23 3.29 -36.77
C LYS A 367 -3.51 3.25 -35.92
N ALA A 368 -4.69 3.39 -36.55
CA ALA A 368 -5.98 3.36 -35.86
C ALA A 368 -6.23 1.98 -35.23
N ILE A 369 -6.08 0.93 -36.02
CA ILE A 369 -6.27 -0.47 -35.56
C ILE A 369 -5.35 -0.80 -34.39
N PHE A 370 -4.09 -0.36 -34.42
CA PHE A 370 -3.15 -0.57 -33.32
C PHE A 370 -3.61 0.14 -32.05
N LEU A 371 -3.99 1.43 -32.14
CA LEU A 371 -4.44 2.19 -30.97
C LEU A 371 -5.73 1.66 -30.38
N ASP A 372 -6.71 1.26 -31.22
CA ASP A 372 -7.97 0.68 -30.78
C ASP A 372 -7.71 -0.63 -29.99
N LYS A 373 -6.88 -1.52 -30.52
CA LYS A 373 -6.51 -2.77 -29.83
C LYS A 373 -5.70 -2.52 -28.57
N LEU A 374 -4.82 -1.54 -28.55
CA LEU A 374 -4.03 -1.20 -27.36
C LEU A 374 -4.90 -0.61 -26.26
N LEU A 375 -5.86 0.24 -26.58
CA LEU A 375 -6.82 0.80 -25.64
C LEU A 375 -7.76 -0.29 -25.10
N GLU A 376 -8.23 -1.21 -25.95
CA GLU A 376 -8.99 -2.39 -25.54
C GLU A 376 -8.21 -3.25 -24.54
N LEU A 377 -6.97 -3.62 -24.88
CA LEU A 377 -6.10 -4.40 -23.98
C LEU A 377 -5.92 -3.73 -22.64
N ARG A 378 -5.62 -2.43 -22.62
CA ARG A 378 -5.44 -1.66 -21.39
C ARG A 378 -6.72 -1.59 -20.54
N GLY A 379 -7.86 -1.42 -21.19
CA GLY A 379 -9.16 -1.48 -20.54
C GLY A 379 -9.38 -2.83 -19.84
N LEU A 380 -9.18 -3.94 -20.55
CA LEU A 380 -9.29 -5.29 -20.00
C LEU A 380 -8.28 -5.53 -18.84
N GLU A 381 -7.03 -5.15 -19.03
CA GLU A 381 -6.00 -5.29 -17.98
C GLU A 381 -6.32 -4.46 -16.73
N LYS A 382 -6.85 -3.23 -16.89
CA LYS A 382 -7.26 -2.38 -15.78
C LYS A 382 -8.43 -3.00 -15.01
N MET A 383 -9.46 -3.50 -15.73
CA MET A 383 -10.59 -4.19 -15.09
C MET A 383 -10.12 -5.42 -14.32
N TYR A 384 -9.27 -6.23 -14.93
CA TYR A 384 -8.73 -7.44 -14.30
C TYR A 384 -7.85 -7.12 -13.08
N LYS A 385 -6.79 -6.33 -13.28
CA LYS A 385 -5.78 -6.06 -12.24
C LYS A 385 -6.33 -5.28 -11.06
N THR A 386 -7.25 -4.34 -11.29
CA THR A 386 -7.74 -3.45 -10.24
C THR A 386 -8.97 -4.01 -9.54
N TYR A 387 -9.94 -4.55 -10.30
CA TYR A 387 -11.27 -4.83 -9.78
C TYR A 387 -11.62 -6.33 -9.70
N ILE A 388 -10.97 -7.19 -10.49
CA ILE A 388 -11.24 -8.63 -10.43
C ILE A 388 -10.16 -9.29 -9.56
N TYR A 389 -8.93 -9.33 -10.05
CA TYR A 389 -7.80 -9.92 -9.32
C TYR A 389 -7.42 -9.08 -8.08
N GLY A 390 -7.39 -7.74 -8.20
CA GLY A 390 -7.07 -6.86 -7.09
C GLY A 390 -8.07 -6.92 -5.92
N TRP A 391 -9.35 -7.19 -6.20
CA TRP A 391 -10.33 -7.45 -5.14
C TRP A 391 -10.20 -8.84 -4.56
N TRP A 392 -9.91 -9.84 -5.38
CA TRP A 392 -9.62 -11.20 -4.92
C TRP A 392 -8.45 -11.25 -3.93
N GLU A 393 -7.39 -10.52 -4.19
CA GLU A 393 -6.24 -10.45 -3.28
C GLU A 393 -6.53 -9.71 -1.97
N LYS A 394 -7.55 -8.86 -1.95
CA LYS A 394 -7.87 -7.99 -0.81
C LYS A 394 -9.12 -8.41 -0.05
N VAL A 395 -9.89 -9.35 -0.56
CA VAL A 395 -11.03 -9.89 0.19
C VAL A 395 -10.52 -10.62 1.44
N GLN A 396 -11.18 -10.38 2.56
CA GLN A 396 -10.81 -10.98 3.83
C GLN A 396 -11.69 -12.19 4.15
N ASP A 397 -11.42 -12.88 5.26
CA ASP A 397 -12.08 -14.14 5.62
C ASP A 397 -13.60 -14.01 5.87
N ASP A 398 -14.11 -12.81 6.02
CA ASP A 398 -15.54 -12.49 6.12
C ASP A 398 -16.20 -12.23 4.74
N SER A 399 -15.48 -12.49 3.65
CA SER A 399 -15.89 -12.23 2.27
C SER A 399 -16.15 -10.74 1.98
N ARG A 400 -15.47 -9.83 2.68
CA ARG A 400 -15.64 -8.40 2.50
C ARG A 400 -14.34 -7.72 2.04
N LEU A 401 -14.54 -6.60 1.35
CA LEU A 401 -13.49 -5.66 0.97
C LEU A 401 -13.53 -4.49 1.95
N HIS A 402 -12.51 -4.36 2.79
CA HIS A 402 -12.37 -3.29 3.76
C HIS A 402 -11.49 -2.17 3.22
N GLY A 403 -12.06 -1.33 2.34
CA GLY A 403 -11.36 -0.19 1.77
C GLY A 403 -11.11 0.88 2.84
N ARG A 404 -9.95 1.54 2.77
CA ARG A 404 -9.62 2.66 3.65
C ARG A 404 -10.14 3.97 3.08
N TYR A 405 -10.65 4.85 3.95
CA TYR A 405 -11.08 6.20 3.59
C TYR A 405 -10.26 7.23 4.37
N ASN A 406 -9.50 8.05 3.65
CA ASN A 406 -8.63 9.06 4.23
C ASN A 406 -9.32 10.42 4.24
N ILE A 407 -9.43 11.03 5.40
CA ILE A 407 -9.95 12.39 5.57
C ILE A 407 -8.91 13.42 5.12
N HIS A 408 -7.64 13.08 5.27
CA HIS A 408 -6.46 13.91 4.99
C HIS A 408 -5.85 13.67 3.59
N GLY A 409 -6.63 13.09 2.67
CA GLY A 409 -6.08 12.61 1.38
C GLY A 409 -6.17 13.60 0.22
N THR A 410 -6.89 14.72 0.37
CA THR A 410 -7.14 15.72 -0.71
C THR A 410 -7.12 17.13 -0.18
N ASP A 411 -6.70 18.08 -1.00
CA ASP A 411 -6.69 19.52 -0.65
C ASP A 411 -8.10 20.13 -0.62
N SER A 412 -9.10 19.42 -1.16
CA SER A 412 -10.49 19.85 -1.24
C SER A 412 -11.37 19.40 -0.05
N ASN A 413 -10.80 18.81 0.99
CA ASN A 413 -11.50 18.17 2.12
C ASN A 413 -12.47 17.05 1.72
N ARG A 414 -12.35 16.49 0.52
CA ARG A 414 -13.06 15.27 0.13
C ARG A 414 -12.33 14.06 0.68
N PHE A 415 -13.07 13.00 0.97
CA PHE A 415 -12.44 11.73 1.30
C PHE A 415 -11.74 11.15 0.08
N SER A 416 -10.56 10.58 0.28
CA SER A 416 -9.94 9.67 -0.69
C SER A 416 -10.07 8.23 -0.22
N SER A 417 -10.04 7.28 -1.12
CA SER A 417 -10.13 5.86 -0.78
C SER A 417 -8.95 5.08 -1.34
N ALA A 418 -8.50 4.08 -0.58
CA ALA A 418 -7.37 3.21 -0.92
C ALA A 418 -7.58 1.79 -0.36
N ASP A 419 -6.89 0.82 -0.87
CA ASP A 419 -6.71 -0.55 -0.40
C ASP A 419 -7.98 -1.36 -0.06
N PRO A 420 -8.91 -1.56 -1.01
CA PRO A 420 -8.98 -1.03 -2.36
C PRO A 420 -9.66 0.34 -2.45
N ASN A 421 -9.45 1.06 -3.57
CA ASN A 421 -10.15 2.32 -3.80
C ASN A 421 -11.61 2.05 -4.21
N MET A 422 -12.53 2.28 -3.27
CA MET A 422 -13.96 2.03 -3.47
C MET A 422 -14.72 3.24 -4.06
N GLN A 423 -14.05 4.38 -4.23
CA GLN A 423 -14.66 5.59 -4.82
C GLN A 423 -14.51 5.67 -6.35
N GLN A 424 -13.66 4.81 -6.94
CA GLN A 424 -13.39 4.83 -8.38
C GLN A 424 -13.92 3.59 -9.10
N ILE A 425 -14.98 2.96 -8.58
CA ILE A 425 -15.61 1.81 -9.23
C ILE A 425 -16.20 2.24 -10.59
N PRO A 426 -15.87 1.54 -11.70
CA PRO A 426 -16.32 1.91 -13.04
C PRO A 426 -17.84 1.97 -13.16
N LYS A 427 -18.31 2.84 -14.05
CA LYS A 427 -19.73 2.85 -14.42
C LYS A 427 -20.12 1.52 -15.07
N THR A 428 -21.38 1.10 -14.88
CA THR A 428 -21.91 -0.15 -15.48
C THR A 428 -21.83 -0.15 -17.01
N SER A 429 -21.84 1.03 -17.64
CA SER A 429 -21.65 1.17 -19.09
C SER A 429 -20.25 0.84 -19.58
N VAL A 430 -19.24 0.90 -18.70
CA VAL A 430 -17.85 0.52 -19.03
C VAL A 430 -17.70 -1.00 -18.92
N ASP A 431 -18.09 -1.56 -17.79
CA ASP A 431 -18.14 -3.00 -17.58
C ASP A 431 -19.18 -3.34 -16.49
N PRO A 432 -20.29 -3.97 -16.88
CA PRO A 432 -21.37 -4.29 -15.94
C PRO A 432 -20.97 -5.34 -14.89
N ASN A 433 -19.98 -6.19 -15.20
CA ASN A 433 -19.58 -7.29 -14.32
C ASN A 433 -18.83 -6.80 -13.07
N ILE A 434 -18.15 -5.67 -13.16
CA ILE A 434 -17.40 -5.15 -12.02
C ILE A 434 -18.31 -4.87 -10.83
N LYS A 435 -19.43 -4.18 -11.05
CA LYS A 435 -20.38 -3.88 -9.96
C LYS A 435 -21.17 -5.09 -9.50
N LYS A 436 -21.42 -6.07 -10.37
CA LYS A 436 -22.15 -7.29 -10.02
C LYS A 436 -21.41 -8.17 -9.01
N GLN A 437 -20.11 -8.00 -8.86
CA GLN A 437 -19.33 -8.69 -7.84
C GLN A 437 -19.69 -8.21 -6.42
N LEU A 438 -20.18 -6.97 -6.28
CA LEU A 438 -20.56 -6.40 -5.00
C LEU A 438 -22.04 -6.67 -4.78
N VAL A 439 -22.35 -7.50 -3.81
CA VAL A 439 -23.71 -7.93 -3.49
C VAL A 439 -24.07 -7.61 -2.05
N ALA A 440 -25.35 -7.42 -1.78
CA ALA A 440 -25.80 -7.30 -0.40
C ALA A 440 -25.71 -8.68 0.28
N PRO A 441 -25.18 -8.76 1.51
CA PRO A 441 -25.15 -10.03 2.24
C PRO A 441 -26.58 -10.53 2.51
N PRO A 442 -26.77 -11.82 2.80
CA PRO A 442 -28.10 -12.39 3.08
C PRO A 442 -28.87 -11.60 4.14
N GLY A 443 -30.11 -11.24 3.82
CA GLY A 443 -30.96 -10.44 4.71
C GLY A 443 -30.79 -8.93 4.60
N TYR A 444 -29.92 -8.44 3.73
CA TYR A 444 -29.65 -7.02 3.49
C TYR A 444 -30.04 -6.60 2.07
N LEU A 445 -30.20 -5.31 1.87
CA LEU A 445 -30.46 -4.69 0.57
C LEU A 445 -29.52 -3.49 0.38
N TYR A 446 -29.09 -3.24 -0.86
CA TYR A 446 -28.44 -1.97 -1.20
C TYR A 446 -29.49 -0.86 -1.34
N LEU A 447 -29.22 0.26 -0.71
CA LEU A 447 -30.01 1.49 -0.87
C LEU A 447 -29.17 2.53 -1.62
N SER A 448 -29.72 3.08 -2.71
CA SER A 448 -29.13 4.22 -3.40
C SER A 448 -29.77 5.52 -2.91
N LEU A 449 -28.97 6.41 -2.32
CA LEU A 449 -29.45 7.72 -1.86
C LEU A 449 -29.43 8.80 -2.96
N ILE A 450 -28.75 8.54 -4.08
CA ILE A 450 -28.66 9.49 -5.21
C ILE A 450 -29.96 9.47 -6.05
N HIS A 451 -30.72 8.38 -5.96
CA HIS A 451 -31.91 8.14 -6.78
C HIS A 451 -33.21 8.23 -5.96
N ILE A 452 -33.15 8.78 -4.74
CA ILE A 452 -34.29 9.17 -3.95
C ILE A 452 -34.57 10.67 -4.18
#